data_efd48a1334e211217472f3362c106460
#
_entry.id   efd48a1334e211217472f3362c106460
#
_cell.length_a   1.000
_cell.length_b   1.000
_cell.length_c   1.000
_cell.angle_alpha   90.00
_cell.angle_beta   90.00
_cell.angle_gamma   90.00
#
_symmetry.space_group_name_H-M   'P 1'
#
loop_
_entity.id
_entity.type
_entity.pdbx_description
1 polymer ?
#
loop_
_entity_poly.entity_id
_entity_poly.type
_entity_poly.pdbx_seq_one_letter_code
_entity_poly.pdbx_strand_id
1 'polypeptide(L)'
;MTAARGGAVTAGAGARVATSPLVVDGLSAGYGDTQVLWDVSLRVDPGEIVALIGSNGAGKSTLLGALSGVVSVWGGTVRYGDRVLTGEEPDRIVRAGLVQVPQGRRLFGSLSVEDNLLMGAYLRRDSEVRSDLERILTLLPRLRERIDYLAGRLSGGEQQQVAIGRALMARPQVLLIDEMSLGLAPVLVDHLIELLAQINKTGVSILIVEQDVQTALEVSSRAYVLETGRITLSGPSGQLLDDPQVKKAYLGV
;
A
#
# COMPACT_ATOMS: atom_id res chain seq x y z
N MET A 1 -2.85 -45.51 -12.43
CA MET A 1 -1.99 -44.36 -12.19
C MET A 1 -2.70 -43.12 -12.74
N THR A 2 -3.42 -42.42 -11.89
CA THR A 2 -4.25 -41.27 -12.28
C THR A 2 -3.60 -40.03 -11.70
N ALA A 3 -3.06 -39.18 -12.59
CA ALA A 3 -2.42 -37.95 -12.21
C ALA A 3 -3.47 -36.93 -11.70
N ALA A 4 -3.31 -36.46 -10.47
CA ALA A 4 -4.07 -35.40 -9.89
C ALA A 4 -3.69 -34.06 -10.60
N ARG A 5 -4.66 -33.48 -11.30
CA ARG A 5 -4.55 -32.12 -11.81
C ARG A 5 -4.70 -31.14 -10.64
N GLY A 6 -3.63 -30.44 -10.31
CA GLY A 6 -3.64 -29.34 -9.37
C GLY A 6 -4.58 -28.23 -9.86
N GLY A 7 -5.61 -27.93 -9.08
CA GLY A 7 -6.52 -26.85 -9.35
C GLY A 7 -5.79 -25.50 -9.23
N ALA A 8 -5.80 -24.71 -10.30
CA ALA A 8 -5.36 -23.34 -10.28
C ALA A 8 -6.29 -22.53 -9.36
N VAL A 9 -5.74 -21.93 -8.32
CA VAL A 9 -6.42 -20.94 -7.48
C VAL A 9 -6.71 -19.74 -8.38
N THR A 10 -7.97 -19.52 -8.69
CA THR A 10 -8.41 -18.34 -9.46
C THR A 10 -8.15 -17.09 -8.62
N ALA A 11 -7.30 -16.20 -9.14
CA ALA A 11 -7.03 -14.91 -8.53
C ALA A 11 -8.34 -14.12 -8.37
N GLY A 12 -8.74 -13.88 -7.13
CA GLY A 12 -9.87 -13.02 -6.79
C GLY A 12 -9.50 -11.54 -6.89
N ALA A 13 -10.50 -10.70 -7.17
CA ALA A 13 -10.45 -9.24 -7.04
C ALA A 13 -9.48 -8.46 -7.97
N GLY A 14 -9.35 -8.82 -9.26
CA GLY A 14 -8.68 -7.95 -10.25
C GLY A 14 -7.16 -7.71 -10.04
N ALA A 15 -6.59 -8.18 -8.93
CA ALA A 15 -5.18 -8.05 -8.63
C ALA A 15 -4.32 -9.07 -9.40
N ARG A 16 -3.09 -8.68 -9.75
CA ARG A 16 -2.07 -9.64 -10.20
C ARG A 16 -1.39 -10.20 -8.97
N VAL A 17 -1.21 -11.53 -8.95
CA VAL A 17 -0.42 -12.16 -7.87
C VAL A 17 1.01 -11.61 -7.92
N ALA A 18 1.50 -11.13 -6.78
CA ALA A 18 2.91 -10.74 -6.66
C ALA A 18 3.79 -11.98 -6.86
N THR A 19 4.73 -11.90 -7.78
CA THR A 19 5.64 -13.01 -8.13
C THR A 19 7.07 -12.72 -7.77
N SER A 20 7.36 -11.49 -7.36
CA SER A 20 8.71 -11.01 -7.10
C SER A 20 8.73 -10.10 -5.88
N PRO A 21 9.84 -10.01 -5.16
CA PRO A 21 9.98 -9.10 -4.05
C PRO A 21 10.15 -7.64 -4.52
N LEU A 22 9.62 -6.70 -3.73
CA LEU A 22 10.07 -5.31 -3.74
C LEU A 22 11.31 -5.21 -2.85
N VAL A 23 12.41 -4.73 -3.39
CA VAL A 23 13.67 -4.55 -2.67
C VAL A 23 14.10 -3.09 -2.76
N VAL A 24 14.34 -2.49 -1.61
CA VAL A 24 14.95 -1.16 -1.45
C VAL A 24 16.30 -1.37 -0.80
N ASP A 25 17.35 -0.85 -1.40
CA ASP A 25 18.73 -1.05 -0.97
C ASP A 25 19.48 0.28 -0.94
N GLY A 26 19.88 0.72 0.26
CA GLY A 26 20.66 1.92 0.48
C GLY A 26 20.02 3.23 0.04
N LEU A 27 18.68 3.31 0.03
CA LEU A 27 17.95 4.44 -0.53
C LEU A 27 18.22 5.75 0.21
N SER A 28 18.66 6.76 -0.53
CA SER A 28 18.80 8.14 -0.09
C SER A 28 17.95 9.04 -0.95
N ALA A 29 17.07 9.86 -0.34
CA ALA A 29 16.09 10.67 -1.05
C ALA A 29 15.71 11.92 -0.26
N GLY A 30 15.12 12.90 -0.95
CA GLY A 30 14.69 14.16 -0.32
C GLY A 30 14.07 15.14 -1.30
N TYR A 31 13.97 16.41 -0.87
CA TYR A 31 13.31 17.49 -1.59
C TYR A 31 14.29 18.64 -1.82
N GLY A 32 14.44 19.09 -3.08
CA GLY A 32 15.42 20.12 -3.42
C GLY A 32 16.81 19.72 -2.93
N ASP A 33 17.41 20.51 -2.06
CA ASP A 33 18.72 20.22 -1.43
C ASP A 33 18.62 19.58 -0.03
N THR A 34 17.40 19.27 0.44
CA THR A 34 17.16 18.72 1.76
C THR A 34 17.02 17.20 1.72
N GLN A 35 18.00 16.49 2.26
CA GLN A 35 17.94 15.03 2.42
C GLN A 35 17.03 14.65 3.59
N VAL A 36 16.14 13.69 3.37
CA VAL A 36 15.21 13.17 4.38
C VAL A 36 15.48 11.70 4.69
N LEU A 37 15.84 10.92 3.67
CA LEU A 37 16.14 9.49 3.82
C LEU A 37 17.65 9.24 3.68
N TRP A 38 18.17 8.39 4.54
CA TRP A 38 19.59 8.11 4.65
C TRP A 38 19.81 6.60 4.69
N ASP A 39 20.28 6.01 3.58
CA ASP A 39 20.68 4.59 3.51
C ASP A 39 19.56 3.64 3.96
N VAL A 40 18.34 3.87 3.48
CA VAL A 40 17.16 3.09 3.87
C VAL A 40 17.11 1.80 3.06
N SER A 41 17.09 0.66 3.77
CA SER A 41 16.94 -0.66 3.15
C SER A 41 15.77 -1.40 3.74
N LEU A 42 14.89 -1.93 2.86
CA LEU A 42 13.77 -2.78 3.24
C LEU A 42 13.40 -3.75 2.10
N ARG A 43 12.62 -4.74 2.45
CA ARG A 43 12.15 -5.76 1.54
C ARG A 43 10.70 -6.12 1.83
N VAL A 44 9.90 -6.30 0.78
CA VAL A 44 8.55 -6.86 0.84
C VAL A 44 8.53 -8.10 -0.05
N ASP A 45 8.31 -9.27 0.54
CA ASP A 45 8.26 -10.52 -0.19
C ASP A 45 6.90 -10.75 -0.86
N PRO A 46 6.81 -11.61 -1.88
CA PRO A 46 5.54 -11.90 -2.55
C PRO A 46 4.46 -12.36 -1.57
N GLY A 47 3.29 -11.69 -1.60
CA GLY A 47 2.16 -11.99 -0.73
C GLY A 47 2.36 -11.61 0.74
N GLU A 48 3.40 -10.85 1.07
CA GLU A 48 3.67 -10.38 2.43
C GLU A 48 2.96 -9.06 2.72
N ILE A 49 2.52 -8.86 3.98
CA ILE A 49 2.17 -7.56 4.54
C ILE A 49 3.34 -7.13 5.42
N VAL A 50 3.98 -6.02 5.05
CA VAL A 50 5.08 -5.41 5.79
C VAL A 50 4.64 -4.06 6.32
N ALA A 51 4.94 -3.74 7.58
CA ALA A 51 4.72 -2.43 8.15
C ALA A 51 5.99 -1.57 8.15
N LEU A 52 5.81 -0.28 7.89
CA LEU A 52 6.79 0.75 8.18
C LEU A 52 6.20 1.67 9.24
N ILE A 53 6.78 1.65 10.41
CA ILE A 53 6.33 2.43 11.56
C ILE A 53 7.35 3.52 11.90
N GLY A 54 6.90 4.58 12.56
CA GLY A 54 7.76 5.67 13.00
C GLY A 54 6.95 6.93 13.30
N SER A 55 7.55 7.84 14.04
CA SER A 55 6.94 9.12 14.41
C SER A 55 6.63 10.01 13.20
N ASN A 56 5.83 11.06 13.41
CA ASN A 56 5.61 12.09 12.40
C ASN A 56 6.95 12.78 12.07
N GLY A 57 7.19 12.99 10.78
CA GLY A 57 8.46 13.55 10.32
C GLY A 57 9.62 12.56 10.21
N ALA A 58 9.43 11.28 10.54
CA ALA A 58 10.48 10.27 10.40
C ALA A 58 10.93 10.00 8.95
N GLY A 59 10.14 10.39 7.94
CA GLY A 59 10.45 10.20 6.52
C GLY A 59 9.57 9.14 5.82
N LYS A 60 8.54 8.63 6.49
CA LYS A 60 7.65 7.56 5.96
C LYS A 60 7.02 7.91 4.61
N SER A 61 6.33 9.05 4.51
CA SER A 61 5.70 9.49 3.25
C SER A 61 6.74 9.87 2.19
N THR A 62 7.95 10.30 2.60
CA THR A 62 9.07 10.54 1.69
C THR A 62 9.54 9.22 1.06
N LEU A 63 9.61 8.14 1.84
CA LEU A 63 9.93 6.81 1.32
C LEU A 63 8.88 6.36 0.30
N LEU A 64 7.58 6.43 0.65
CA LEU A 64 6.53 6.07 -0.30
C LEU A 64 6.56 6.95 -1.56
N GLY A 65 6.84 8.24 -1.42
CA GLY A 65 7.01 9.15 -2.54
C GLY A 65 8.20 8.78 -3.43
N ALA A 66 9.32 8.34 -2.86
CA ALA A 66 10.48 7.86 -3.62
C ALA A 66 10.16 6.53 -4.35
N LEU A 67 9.44 5.61 -3.69
CA LEU A 67 8.98 4.36 -4.31
C LEU A 67 7.96 4.58 -5.44
N SER A 68 7.22 5.69 -5.39
CA SER A 68 6.20 6.06 -6.39
C SER A 68 6.73 7.01 -7.48
N GLY A 69 8.01 7.39 -7.43
CA GLY A 69 8.62 8.28 -8.42
C GLY A 69 8.26 9.76 -8.29
N VAL A 70 7.65 10.19 -7.16
CA VAL A 70 7.29 11.59 -6.91
C VAL A 70 8.31 12.34 -6.06
N VAL A 71 9.25 11.63 -5.43
CA VAL A 71 10.35 12.19 -4.65
C VAL A 71 11.67 11.77 -5.27
N SER A 72 12.60 12.72 -5.41
CA SER A 72 13.90 12.49 -6.04
C SER A 72 14.76 11.55 -5.21
N VAL A 73 15.29 10.51 -5.87
CA VAL A 73 16.25 9.56 -5.29
C VAL A 73 17.66 10.03 -5.64
N TRP A 74 18.54 10.12 -4.64
CA TRP A 74 19.91 10.58 -4.78
C TRP A 74 20.93 9.45 -4.70
N GLY A 75 20.52 8.29 -4.17
CA GLY A 75 21.39 7.11 -4.05
C GLY A 75 20.60 5.86 -3.69
N GLY A 76 21.24 4.72 -3.83
CA GLY A 76 20.62 3.43 -3.60
C GLY A 76 19.78 2.94 -4.77
N THR A 77 19.08 1.84 -4.58
CA THR A 77 18.26 1.20 -5.61
C THR A 77 16.89 0.78 -5.11
N VAL A 78 15.89 0.89 -5.99
CA VAL A 78 14.55 0.31 -5.82
C VAL A 78 14.34 -0.69 -6.94
N ARG A 79 14.01 -1.93 -6.61
CA ARG A 79 13.76 -3.00 -7.59
C ARG A 79 12.49 -3.76 -7.27
N TYR A 80 11.77 -4.13 -8.31
CA TYR A 80 10.68 -5.09 -8.25
C TYR A 80 11.02 -6.28 -9.17
N GLY A 81 11.40 -7.40 -8.55
CA GLY A 81 12.02 -8.50 -9.27
C GLY A 81 13.31 -8.05 -9.97
N ASP A 82 13.38 -8.33 -11.27
CA ASP A 82 14.54 -7.93 -12.10
C ASP A 82 14.45 -6.49 -12.62
N ARG A 83 13.34 -5.79 -12.40
CA ARG A 83 13.15 -4.40 -12.85
C ARG A 83 13.72 -3.41 -11.85
N VAL A 84 14.60 -2.55 -12.32
CA VAL A 84 15.03 -1.36 -11.59
C VAL A 84 13.98 -0.28 -11.76
N LEU A 85 13.48 0.26 -10.64
CA LEU A 85 12.47 1.31 -10.61
C LEU A 85 13.01 2.65 -10.08
N THR A 86 14.29 2.68 -9.71
CA THR A 86 14.96 3.88 -9.20
C THR A 86 14.91 4.99 -10.24
N GLY A 87 14.31 6.14 -9.91
CA GLY A 87 14.23 7.29 -10.81
C GLY A 87 13.30 7.12 -12.01
N GLU A 88 12.50 6.06 -12.04
CA GLU A 88 11.46 5.89 -13.06
C GLU A 88 10.29 6.84 -12.82
N GLU A 89 9.63 7.26 -13.91
CA GLU A 89 8.42 8.08 -13.85
C GLU A 89 7.25 7.34 -13.21
N PRO A 90 6.33 8.04 -12.51
CA PRO A 90 5.23 7.42 -11.79
C PRO A 90 4.36 6.46 -12.62
N ASP A 91 4.09 6.80 -13.88
CA ASP A 91 3.30 5.94 -14.77
C ASP A 91 3.99 4.61 -15.08
N ARG A 92 5.32 4.58 -15.19
CA ARG A 92 6.12 3.37 -15.40
C ARG A 92 6.15 2.51 -14.15
N ILE A 93 6.22 3.13 -12.96
CA ILE A 93 6.14 2.44 -11.67
C ILE A 93 4.78 1.76 -11.50
N VAL A 94 3.68 2.47 -11.81
CA VAL A 94 2.33 1.89 -11.80
C VAL A 94 2.22 0.73 -12.80
N ARG A 95 2.75 0.87 -14.02
CA ARG A 95 2.77 -0.21 -15.01
C ARG A 95 3.60 -1.42 -14.56
N ALA A 96 4.63 -1.20 -13.75
CA ALA A 96 5.41 -2.28 -13.15
C ALA A 96 4.65 -3.01 -12.03
N GLY A 97 3.51 -2.46 -11.56
CA GLY A 97 2.66 -3.07 -10.56
C GLY A 97 2.78 -2.51 -9.14
N LEU A 98 3.55 -1.43 -8.92
CA LEU A 98 3.59 -0.70 -7.67
C LEU A 98 2.57 0.43 -7.69
N VAL A 99 1.59 0.40 -6.78
CA VAL A 99 0.52 1.39 -6.74
C VAL A 99 0.38 1.93 -5.33
N GLN A 100 0.30 3.26 -5.21
CA GLN A 100 0.15 3.93 -3.91
C GLN A 100 -1.29 4.37 -3.65
N VAL A 101 -1.76 4.11 -2.43
CA VAL A 101 -2.90 4.80 -1.79
C VAL A 101 -2.31 5.92 -0.93
N PRO A 102 -2.40 7.18 -1.36
CA PRO A 102 -1.76 8.28 -0.65
C PRO A 102 -2.52 8.68 0.61
N GLN A 103 -1.82 9.27 1.56
CA GLN A 103 -2.41 9.93 2.72
C GLN A 103 -3.49 10.96 2.31
N GLY A 104 -4.56 11.03 3.06
CA GLY A 104 -5.67 11.96 2.80
C GLY A 104 -6.53 11.59 1.60
N ARG A 105 -6.45 10.31 1.15
CA ARG A 105 -7.35 9.69 0.14
C ARG A 105 -7.19 10.27 -1.27
N ARG A 106 -6.97 11.58 -1.42
CA ARG A 106 -6.75 12.30 -2.69
C ARG A 106 -7.79 11.95 -3.75
N LEU A 107 -9.09 11.95 -3.37
CA LEU A 107 -10.18 11.71 -4.29
C LEU A 107 -10.50 12.95 -5.13
N PHE A 108 -11.03 12.71 -6.31
CA PHE A 108 -11.68 13.74 -7.12
C PHE A 108 -13.10 13.96 -6.59
N GLY A 109 -13.26 14.85 -5.62
CA GLY A 109 -14.50 15.02 -4.85
C GLY A 109 -15.72 15.43 -5.68
N SER A 110 -15.53 16.05 -6.84
CA SER A 110 -16.56 16.44 -7.80
C SER A 110 -16.94 15.32 -8.79
N LEU A 111 -16.21 14.21 -8.81
CA LEU A 111 -16.50 13.05 -9.62
C LEU A 111 -17.29 12.02 -8.80
N SER A 112 -18.02 11.14 -9.51
CA SER A 112 -18.72 10.01 -8.90
C SER A 112 -17.75 8.99 -8.29
N VAL A 113 -18.28 8.06 -7.50
CA VAL A 113 -17.52 6.90 -7.02
C VAL A 113 -17.02 6.07 -8.19
N GLU A 114 -17.90 5.81 -9.19
CA GLU A 114 -17.54 5.06 -10.40
C GLU A 114 -16.39 5.72 -11.13
N ASP A 115 -16.47 7.03 -11.38
CA ASP A 115 -15.43 7.76 -12.10
C ASP A 115 -14.10 7.73 -11.33
N ASN A 116 -14.13 7.90 -9.99
CA ASN A 116 -12.92 7.78 -9.17
C ASN A 116 -12.29 6.39 -9.28
N LEU A 117 -13.10 5.32 -9.26
CA LEU A 117 -12.60 3.96 -9.44
C LEU A 117 -11.99 3.79 -10.84
N LEU A 118 -12.69 4.20 -11.89
CA LEU A 118 -12.23 4.10 -13.29
C LEU A 118 -10.96 4.89 -13.56
N MET A 119 -10.74 6.02 -12.87
CA MET A 119 -9.46 6.75 -12.94
C MET A 119 -8.25 5.89 -12.53
N GLY A 120 -8.44 4.90 -11.65
CA GLY A 120 -7.38 3.94 -11.31
C GLY A 120 -6.95 3.06 -12.47
N ALA A 121 -7.82 2.85 -13.46
CA ALA A 121 -7.52 2.09 -14.67
C ALA A 121 -7.00 2.97 -15.83
N TYR A 122 -6.69 4.26 -15.61
CA TYR A 122 -6.32 5.22 -16.66
C TYR A 122 -5.18 4.75 -17.58
N LEU A 123 -4.21 4.03 -17.04
CA LEU A 123 -3.06 3.50 -17.80
C LEU A 123 -3.36 2.19 -18.52
N ARG A 124 -4.51 1.58 -18.29
CA ARG A 124 -4.90 0.29 -18.89
C ARG A 124 -5.54 0.47 -20.26
N ARG A 125 -5.41 -0.57 -21.09
CA ARG A 125 -6.00 -0.61 -22.45
C ARG A 125 -6.65 -1.97 -22.75
N ASP A 126 -6.78 -2.83 -21.70
CA ASP A 126 -7.41 -4.14 -21.82
C ASP A 126 -8.94 -4.05 -21.69
N SER A 127 -9.64 -5.10 -22.11
CA SER A 127 -11.12 -5.20 -22.09
C SER A 127 -11.67 -5.56 -20.70
N GLU A 128 -10.82 -5.83 -19.70
CA GLU A 128 -11.25 -6.35 -18.41
C GLU A 128 -11.56 -5.26 -17.37
N VAL A 129 -11.40 -3.97 -17.72
CA VAL A 129 -11.62 -2.84 -16.80
C VAL A 129 -13.02 -2.89 -16.16
N ARG A 130 -14.06 -3.19 -16.94
CA ARG A 130 -15.43 -3.28 -16.42
C ARG A 130 -15.64 -4.50 -15.53
N SER A 131 -15.08 -5.64 -15.86
CA SER A 131 -15.15 -6.83 -15.00
C SER A 131 -14.39 -6.64 -13.69
N ASP A 132 -13.29 -5.91 -13.69
CA ASP A 132 -12.55 -5.57 -12.46
C ASP A 132 -13.33 -4.58 -11.59
N LEU A 133 -14.01 -3.60 -12.19
CA LEU A 133 -14.90 -2.72 -11.44
C LEU A 133 -15.96 -3.53 -10.67
N GLU A 134 -16.62 -4.50 -11.34
CA GLU A 134 -17.61 -5.36 -10.70
C GLU A 134 -17.01 -6.21 -9.56
N ARG A 135 -15.79 -6.73 -9.74
CA ARG A 135 -15.06 -7.47 -8.69
C ARG A 135 -14.75 -6.57 -7.49
N ILE A 136 -14.29 -5.34 -7.74
CA ILE A 136 -14.00 -4.38 -6.67
C ILE A 136 -15.28 -3.98 -5.93
N LEU A 137 -16.39 -3.77 -6.64
CA LEU A 137 -17.67 -3.50 -6.01
C LEU A 137 -18.24 -4.71 -5.24
N THR A 138 -17.83 -5.93 -5.57
CA THR A 138 -18.13 -7.12 -4.78
C THR A 138 -17.30 -7.18 -3.50
N LEU A 139 -16.03 -6.78 -3.58
CA LEU A 139 -15.14 -6.65 -2.42
C LEU A 139 -15.54 -5.49 -1.49
N LEU A 140 -16.09 -4.41 -2.06
CA LEU A 140 -16.46 -3.17 -1.40
C LEU A 140 -17.97 -2.88 -1.58
N PRO A 141 -18.88 -3.69 -1.01
CA PRO A 141 -20.32 -3.65 -1.31
C PRO A 141 -20.97 -2.30 -0.97
N ARG A 142 -20.46 -1.59 0.03
CA ARG A 142 -20.93 -0.23 0.37
C ARG A 142 -20.76 0.76 -0.78
N LEU A 143 -19.70 0.62 -1.58
CA LEU A 143 -19.48 1.49 -2.73
C LEU A 143 -20.46 1.22 -3.86
N ARG A 144 -20.97 -0.02 -4.00
CA ARG A 144 -22.00 -0.35 -4.98
C ARG A 144 -23.30 0.46 -4.74
N GLU A 145 -23.69 0.61 -3.47
CA GLU A 145 -24.86 1.40 -3.09
C GLU A 145 -24.67 2.91 -3.33
N ARG A 146 -23.42 3.34 -3.46
CA ARG A 146 -23.02 4.75 -3.60
C ARG A 146 -22.36 5.07 -4.95
N ILE A 147 -22.51 4.19 -5.93
CA ILE A 147 -21.72 4.23 -7.19
C ILE A 147 -21.84 5.57 -7.92
N ASP A 148 -23.04 6.17 -7.94
CA ASP A 148 -23.33 7.45 -8.57
C ASP A 148 -23.12 8.67 -7.65
N TYR A 149 -22.78 8.46 -6.38
CA TYR A 149 -22.61 9.58 -5.45
C TYR A 149 -21.30 10.30 -5.71
N LEU A 150 -21.28 11.62 -5.50
CA LEU A 150 -20.05 12.39 -5.54
C LEU A 150 -19.12 11.95 -4.40
N ALA A 151 -17.86 11.61 -4.73
CA ALA A 151 -16.90 11.09 -3.77
C ALA A 151 -16.65 12.04 -2.58
N GLY A 152 -16.75 13.35 -2.82
CA GLY A 152 -16.61 14.35 -1.76
C GLY A 152 -17.74 14.37 -0.72
N ARG A 153 -18.87 13.71 -0.99
CA ARG A 153 -20.02 13.62 -0.06
C ARG A 153 -20.06 12.35 0.78
N LEU A 154 -19.12 11.45 0.55
CA LEU A 154 -19.01 10.19 1.29
C LEU A 154 -18.44 10.41 2.70
N SER A 155 -18.75 9.50 3.62
CA SER A 155 -18.09 9.42 4.93
C SER A 155 -16.58 9.14 4.77
N GLY A 156 -15.79 9.44 5.81
CA GLY A 156 -14.34 9.22 5.77
C GLY A 156 -13.95 7.76 5.46
N GLY A 157 -14.66 6.79 6.03
CA GLY A 157 -14.44 5.36 5.77
C GLY A 157 -14.78 4.96 4.33
N GLU A 158 -15.92 5.44 3.79
CA GLU A 158 -16.30 5.21 2.39
C GLU A 158 -15.28 5.85 1.43
N GLN A 159 -14.82 7.07 1.73
CA GLN A 159 -13.76 7.71 0.93
C GLN A 159 -12.45 6.90 0.94
N GLN A 160 -12.10 6.29 2.07
CA GLN A 160 -10.92 5.42 2.17
C GLN A 160 -11.10 4.16 1.31
N GLN A 161 -12.29 3.56 1.34
CA GLN A 161 -12.61 2.43 0.47
C GLN A 161 -12.54 2.80 -1.03
N VAL A 162 -13.00 4.00 -1.42
CA VAL A 162 -12.85 4.49 -2.82
C VAL A 162 -11.37 4.65 -3.18
N ALA A 163 -10.52 5.18 -2.29
CA ALA A 163 -9.10 5.33 -2.56
C ALA A 163 -8.40 3.98 -2.76
N ILE A 164 -8.70 2.99 -1.92
CA ILE A 164 -8.21 1.62 -2.05
C ILE A 164 -8.75 0.98 -3.34
N GLY A 165 -10.05 1.08 -3.59
CA GLY A 165 -10.69 0.54 -4.80
C GLY A 165 -10.08 1.13 -6.08
N ARG A 166 -9.83 2.45 -6.10
CA ARG A 166 -9.13 3.12 -7.20
C ARG A 166 -7.73 2.55 -7.43
N ALA A 167 -6.97 2.30 -6.36
CA ALA A 167 -5.66 1.68 -6.49
C ALA A 167 -5.75 0.24 -7.04
N LEU A 168 -6.73 -0.54 -6.60
CA LEU A 168 -6.97 -1.91 -7.09
C LEU A 168 -7.34 -1.96 -8.58
N MET A 169 -7.99 -0.93 -9.13
CA MET A 169 -8.29 -0.82 -10.57
C MET A 169 -7.04 -0.81 -11.44
N ALA A 170 -5.88 -0.42 -10.91
CA ALA A 170 -4.60 -0.52 -11.61
C ALA A 170 -4.03 -1.94 -11.65
N ARG A 171 -4.65 -2.94 -11.00
CA ARG A 171 -4.16 -4.33 -10.82
C ARG A 171 -2.76 -4.37 -10.18
N PRO A 172 -2.60 -3.85 -8.96
CA PRO A 172 -1.31 -3.83 -8.29
C PRO A 172 -0.79 -5.24 -8.00
N GLN A 173 0.52 -5.40 -8.03
CA GLN A 173 1.24 -6.52 -7.45
C GLN A 173 1.76 -6.16 -6.04
N VAL A 174 2.12 -4.89 -5.85
CA VAL A 174 2.48 -4.31 -4.56
C VAL A 174 1.62 -3.07 -4.33
N LEU A 175 0.93 -3.05 -3.19
CA LEU A 175 0.12 -1.91 -2.75
C LEU A 175 0.87 -1.17 -1.64
N LEU A 176 1.15 0.11 -1.88
CA LEU A 176 1.77 1.01 -0.92
C LEU A 176 0.67 1.84 -0.26
N ILE A 177 0.54 1.79 1.07
CA ILE A 177 -0.56 2.47 1.79
C ILE A 177 0.01 3.45 2.80
N ASP A 178 -0.38 4.72 2.68
CA ASP A 178 0.09 5.82 3.52
C ASP A 178 -1.01 6.25 4.49
N GLU A 179 -0.84 5.92 5.79
CA GLU A 179 -1.67 6.34 6.92
C GLU A 179 -3.19 6.22 6.65
N MET A 180 -3.65 4.98 6.45
CA MET A 180 -5.06 4.72 6.14
C MET A 180 -6.01 4.95 7.32
N SER A 181 -5.49 4.83 8.56
CA SER A 181 -6.26 4.93 9.80
C SER A 181 -6.54 6.39 10.20
N LEU A 182 -5.81 7.35 9.63
CA LEU A 182 -5.84 8.74 10.05
C LEU A 182 -7.25 9.36 9.98
N GLY A 183 -7.74 9.81 11.14
CA GLY A 183 -9.03 10.49 11.28
C GLY A 183 -10.25 9.57 11.10
N LEU A 184 -10.08 8.28 11.26
CA LEU A 184 -11.17 7.30 11.28
C LEU A 184 -11.49 6.82 12.69
N ALA A 185 -12.75 6.44 12.89
CA ALA A 185 -13.15 5.77 14.13
C ALA A 185 -12.56 4.35 14.20
N PRO A 186 -12.25 3.81 15.40
CA PRO A 186 -11.62 2.48 15.55
C PRO A 186 -12.32 1.36 14.79
N VAL A 187 -13.64 1.28 14.86
CA VAL A 187 -14.44 0.27 14.12
C VAL A 187 -14.22 0.32 12.59
N LEU A 188 -13.96 1.51 12.03
CA LEU A 188 -13.66 1.65 10.60
C LEU A 188 -12.24 1.21 10.29
N VAL A 189 -11.31 1.38 11.23
CA VAL A 189 -9.93 0.87 11.09
C VAL A 189 -9.94 -0.65 11.06
N ASP A 190 -10.69 -1.31 11.96
CA ASP A 190 -10.83 -2.78 11.98
C ASP A 190 -11.35 -3.31 10.64
N HIS A 191 -12.40 -2.69 10.08
CA HIS A 191 -12.91 -3.06 8.75
C HIS A 191 -11.87 -2.88 7.63
N LEU A 192 -11.02 -1.83 7.72
CA LEU A 192 -9.95 -1.63 6.73
C LEU A 192 -8.85 -2.69 6.87
N ILE A 193 -8.52 -3.10 8.08
CA ILE A 193 -7.57 -4.20 8.33
C ILE A 193 -8.09 -5.50 7.72
N GLU A 194 -9.36 -5.83 7.95
CA GLU A 194 -10.00 -7.00 7.36
C GLU A 194 -9.98 -6.94 5.82
N LEU A 195 -10.24 -5.74 5.25
CA LEU A 195 -10.15 -5.51 3.80
C LEU A 195 -8.73 -5.74 3.28
N LEU A 196 -7.70 -5.24 3.96
CA LEU A 196 -6.31 -5.47 3.56
C LEU A 196 -5.94 -6.95 3.61
N ALA A 197 -6.39 -7.67 4.63
CA ALA A 197 -6.19 -9.12 4.71
C ALA A 197 -6.89 -9.85 3.54
N GLN A 198 -8.08 -9.42 3.12
CA GLN A 198 -8.77 -9.97 1.96
C GLN A 198 -8.01 -9.65 0.65
N ILE A 199 -7.52 -8.43 0.47
CA ILE A 199 -6.71 -8.03 -0.69
C ILE A 199 -5.43 -8.87 -0.73
N ASN A 200 -4.72 -9.01 0.39
CA ASN A 200 -3.49 -9.79 0.47
C ASN A 200 -3.70 -11.27 0.12
N LYS A 201 -4.82 -11.88 0.55
CA LYS A 201 -5.20 -13.26 0.17
C LYS A 201 -5.35 -13.46 -1.34
N THR A 202 -5.55 -12.38 -2.12
CA THR A 202 -5.55 -12.47 -3.59
C THR A 202 -4.13 -12.53 -4.19
N GLY A 203 -3.09 -12.46 -3.35
CA GLY A 203 -1.69 -12.52 -3.75
C GLY A 203 -1.02 -11.15 -3.93
N VAL A 204 -1.66 -10.06 -3.54
CA VAL A 204 -1.06 -8.71 -3.53
C VAL A 204 -0.15 -8.58 -2.31
N SER A 205 1.10 -8.16 -2.51
CA SER A 205 1.97 -7.73 -1.40
C SER A 205 1.58 -6.33 -0.94
N ILE A 206 1.72 -6.04 0.36
CA ILE A 206 1.33 -4.75 0.92
C ILE A 206 2.49 -4.17 1.74
N LEU A 207 2.85 -2.92 1.49
CA LEU A 207 3.64 -2.10 2.39
C LEU A 207 2.72 -1.05 3.01
N ILE A 208 2.39 -1.25 4.28
CA ILE A 208 1.58 -0.31 5.05
C ILE A 208 2.47 0.62 5.86
N VAL A 209 2.19 1.91 5.77
CA VAL A 209 2.83 2.95 6.58
C VAL A 209 1.81 3.48 7.55
N GLU A 210 2.09 3.37 8.84
CA GLU A 210 1.16 3.78 9.89
C GLU A 210 1.88 4.51 11.03
N GLN A 211 1.12 5.35 11.71
CA GLN A 211 1.51 5.98 12.96
C GLN A 211 1.04 5.15 14.16
N ASP A 212 -0.12 4.50 14.05
CA ASP A 212 -0.59 3.54 15.04
C ASP A 212 0.22 2.24 14.92
N VAL A 213 1.19 2.12 15.81
CA VAL A 213 2.16 1.02 15.82
C VAL A 213 1.50 -0.30 16.15
N GLN A 214 0.54 -0.31 17.08
CA GLN A 214 -0.16 -1.54 17.45
C GLN A 214 -0.91 -2.10 16.26
N THR A 215 -1.75 -1.30 15.63
CA THR A 215 -2.52 -1.69 14.43
C THR A 215 -1.60 -2.18 13.32
N ALA A 216 -0.49 -1.47 13.06
CA ALA A 216 0.45 -1.84 12.01
C ALA A 216 1.13 -3.20 12.27
N LEU A 217 1.54 -3.46 13.51
CA LEU A 217 2.21 -4.71 13.89
C LEU A 217 1.25 -5.90 13.94
N GLU A 218 -0.02 -5.69 14.30
CA GLU A 218 -1.05 -6.75 14.33
C GLU A 218 -1.39 -7.26 12.92
N VAL A 219 -1.37 -6.39 11.89
CA VAL A 219 -1.74 -6.76 10.52
C VAL A 219 -0.57 -7.27 9.68
N SER A 220 0.65 -7.00 10.08
CA SER A 220 1.86 -7.32 9.32
C SER A 220 2.60 -8.54 9.86
N SER A 221 3.33 -9.24 8.98
CA SER A 221 4.22 -10.34 9.36
C SER A 221 5.58 -9.84 9.84
N ARG A 222 6.02 -8.71 9.28
CA ARG A 222 7.32 -8.07 9.55
C ARG A 222 7.17 -6.56 9.53
N ALA A 223 8.00 -5.88 10.31
CA ALA A 223 8.01 -4.43 10.30
C ALA A 223 9.42 -3.85 10.33
N TYR A 224 9.49 -2.60 9.91
CA TYR A 224 10.66 -1.72 9.96
C TYR A 224 10.31 -0.48 10.77
N VAL A 225 11.19 -0.05 11.65
CA VAL A 225 11.08 1.19 12.40
C VAL A 225 11.94 2.25 11.72
N LEU A 226 11.32 3.33 11.28
CA LEU A 226 12.00 4.47 10.65
C LEU A 226 12.08 5.62 11.66
N GLU A 227 13.28 6.08 11.92
CA GLU A 227 13.56 7.23 12.79
C GLU A 227 14.53 8.17 12.09
N THR A 228 14.17 9.44 11.98
CA THR A 228 15.00 10.48 11.38
C THR A 228 15.64 10.04 10.05
N GLY A 229 14.82 9.43 9.19
CA GLY A 229 15.21 9.00 7.84
C GLY A 229 16.07 7.74 7.77
N ARG A 230 16.19 6.96 8.84
CA ARG A 230 16.97 5.71 8.90
C ARG A 230 16.15 4.56 9.48
N ILE A 231 16.37 3.35 9.01
CA ILE A 231 15.83 2.15 9.66
C ILE A 231 16.67 1.86 10.90
N THR A 232 16.05 1.91 12.07
CA THR A 232 16.72 1.66 13.37
C THR A 232 16.48 0.25 13.89
N LEU A 233 15.30 -0.32 13.61
CA LEU A 233 14.93 -1.68 13.99
C LEU A 233 14.18 -2.36 12.83
N SER A 234 14.30 -3.66 12.74
CA SER A 234 13.50 -4.47 11.83
C SER A 234 13.39 -5.90 12.32
N GLY A 235 12.28 -6.56 12.04
CA GLY A 235 12.09 -7.95 12.45
C GLY A 235 10.64 -8.41 12.31
N PRO A 236 10.33 -9.64 12.71
CA PRO A 236 8.97 -10.15 12.81
C PRO A 236 8.11 -9.24 13.69
N SER A 237 6.89 -8.91 13.24
CA SER A 237 6.02 -7.95 13.93
C SER A 237 5.72 -8.34 15.37
N GLY A 238 5.50 -9.64 15.63
CA GLY A 238 5.29 -10.13 17.00
C GLY A 238 6.48 -9.90 17.94
N GLN A 239 7.73 -9.94 17.43
CA GLN A 239 8.93 -9.64 18.23
C GLN A 239 9.04 -8.14 18.49
N LEU A 240 8.75 -7.31 17.50
CA LEU A 240 8.76 -5.85 17.65
C LEU A 240 7.67 -5.35 18.60
N LEU A 241 6.51 -6.01 18.64
CA LEU A 241 5.44 -5.69 19.57
C LEU A 241 5.88 -5.90 21.04
N ASP A 242 6.79 -6.86 21.27
CA ASP A 242 7.35 -7.15 22.60
C ASP A 242 8.66 -6.41 22.90
N ASP A 243 9.23 -5.74 21.91
CA ASP A 243 10.51 -5.02 22.08
C ASP A 243 10.38 -3.84 23.05
N PRO A 244 11.22 -3.74 24.10
CA PRO A 244 11.17 -2.66 25.08
C PRO A 244 11.35 -1.25 24.49
N GLN A 245 12.14 -1.10 23.43
CA GLN A 245 12.35 0.19 22.77
C GLN A 245 11.09 0.61 22.01
N VAL A 246 10.45 -0.30 21.30
CA VAL A 246 9.19 -0.05 20.60
C VAL A 246 8.08 0.26 21.60
N LYS A 247 7.96 -0.51 22.69
CA LYS A 247 6.98 -0.25 23.76
C LYS A 247 7.14 1.14 24.35
N LYS A 248 8.35 1.49 24.76
CA LYS A 248 8.65 2.80 25.36
C LYS A 248 8.44 3.97 24.39
N ALA A 249 8.86 3.82 23.11
CA ALA A 249 8.83 4.92 22.15
C ALA A 249 7.44 5.17 21.55
N TYR A 250 6.63 4.11 21.42
CA TYR A 250 5.41 4.16 20.61
C TYR A 250 4.14 3.64 21.29
N LEU A 251 4.23 2.77 22.30
CA LEU A 251 3.06 2.17 22.98
C LEU A 251 2.79 2.78 24.35
N GLY A 252 3.67 3.64 24.85
CA GLY A 252 3.45 4.39 26.11
C GLY A 252 3.51 3.53 27.38
N VAL A 253 4.15 2.37 27.34
CA VAL A 253 4.30 1.41 28.46
C VAL A 253 5.76 1.11 28.73
#